data_fc6205fbd56c77fbd74f89c16cc91efb
#
_entry.id   fc6205fbd56c77fbd74f89c16cc91efb
#
_cell.length_a   1.000
_cell.length_b   1.000
_cell.length_c   1.000
_cell.angle_alpha   90.00
_cell.angle_beta   90.00
_cell.angle_gamma   90.00
#
_symmetry.space_group_name_H-M   'P 1'
#
loop_
_entity.id
_entity.type
_entity.pdbx_description
1 polymer ?
#
loop_
_entity_poly.entity_id
_entity_poly.type
_entity_poly.pdbx_seq_one_letter_code
_entity_poly.pdbx_strand_id
1 'polypeptide(L)'
;RWCGKTTIALGIASAALDKGINTLFVDLDPQCDATTGLAAVNEFPESCADVLASPKISTVNRAIVEARWQAGHESKIHVMVGSTRSLMVDNPQPTLGELWRLEQALSLVEDEYDLVVIDTPPSLNALTRTAWVASDRVVLVSEPSFFSVVAADRAKKAIDEISTKLSPRLALHGVVVNRLRDNSDEHNFRLGELREMFGEKLIHPHFAERTTLQQSTGAATPIHAWPSEAGADISRAFDSILSGVTADMNATPQARRTRASSPIERAIRGTAKDTLGEFTESIEIVQEKSGFRFKKKPKGRRAKS
;
A
#
# COMPACT_ATOMS: atom_id res chain seq x y z
N ARG A 1 5.53 -10.81 8.62
CA ARG A 1 5.59 -10.11 9.93
C ARG A 1 4.97 -8.73 9.78
N TRP A 2 4.03 -8.38 10.62
CA TRP A 2 3.13 -7.23 10.52
C TRP A 2 3.87 -5.96 10.95
N CYS A 3 4.30 -5.12 10.03
CA CYS A 3 4.90 -3.81 10.37
C CYS A 3 3.86 -2.72 10.68
N GLY A 4 2.55 -3.04 10.62
CA GLY A 4 1.46 -2.12 10.93
C GLY A 4 1.03 -1.23 9.76
N LYS A 5 1.19 -1.68 8.51
CA LYS A 5 0.72 -0.95 7.32
C LYS A 5 -0.75 -0.58 7.42
N THR A 6 -1.61 -1.58 7.66
CA THR A 6 -3.05 -1.39 7.86
C THR A 6 -3.34 -0.35 8.95
N THR A 7 -2.62 -0.41 10.08
CA THR A 7 -2.79 0.56 11.17
C THR A 7 -2.43 1.98 10.72
N ILE A 8 -1.37 2.16 9.95
CA ILE A 8 -0.98 3.47 9.43
C ILE A 8 -1.99 3.95 8.37
N ALA A 9 -2.43 3.07 7.46
CA ALA A 9 -3.45 3.39 6.47
C ALA A 9 -4.78 3.83 7.12
N LEU A 10 -5.24 3.10 8.15
CA LEU A 10 -6.41 3.45 8.95
C LEU A 10 -6.23 4.79 9.69
N GLY A 11 -5.03 5.07 10.20
CA GLY A 11 -4.73 6.36 10.83
C GLY A 11 -4.82 7.53 9.86
N ILE A 12 -4.33 7.36 8.62
CA ILE A 12 -4.45 8.37 7.55
C ILE A 12 -5.92 8.57 7.16
N ALA A 13 -6.70 7.48 7.05
CA ALA A 13 -8.14 7.57 6.78
C ALA A 13 -8.89 8.27 7.92
N SER A 14 -8.50 8.02 9.18
CA SER A 14 -9.05 8.72 10.34
C SER A 14 -8.76 10.23 10.31
N ALA A 15 -7.55 10.64 9.91
CA ALA A 15 -7.20 12.05 9.72
C ALA A 15 -8.00 12.68 8.58
N ALA A 16 -8.19 11.97 7.48
CA ALA A 16 -9.00 12.44 6.36
C ALA A 16 -10.47 12.67 6.77
N LEU A 17 -11.05 11.72 7.52
CA LEU A 17 -12.41 11.84 8.04
C LEU A 17 -12.55 13.07 8.95
N ASP A 18 -11.62 13.28 9.89
CA ASP A 18 -11.61 14.42 10.81
C ASP A 18 -11.51 15.77 10.07
N LYS A 19 -10.84 15.80 8.93
CA LYS A 19 -10.68 17.00 8.10
C LYS A 19 -11.77 17.18 7.02
N GLY A 20 -12.78 16.37 7.02
CA GLY A 20 -13.90 16.51 6.09
C GLY A 20 -13.58 16.05 4.65
N ILE A 21 -12.59 15.16 4.47
CA ILE A 21 -12.14 14.66 3.17
C ILE A 21 -12.89 13.37 2.82
N ASN A 22 -13.64 13.36 1.72
CA ASN A 22 -14.31 12.15 1.23
C ASN A 22 -13.27 11.15 0.74
N THR A 23 -13.23 9.98 1.35
CA THR A 23 -12.15 9.02 1.15
C THR A 23 -12.67 7.68 0.68
N LEU A 24 -12.06 7.13 -0.39
CA LEU A 24 -12.16 5.71 -0.74
C LEU A 24 -11.00 4.96 -0.12
N PHE A 25 -11.29 4.02 0.75
CA PHE A 25 -10.30 3.08 1.28
C PHE A 25 -10.35 1.79 0.46
N VAL A 26 -9.21 1.35 -0.07
CA VAL A 26 -9.09 0.11 -0.86
C VAL A 26 -8.30 -0.91 -0.06
N ASP A 27 -8.94 -2.02 0.31
CA ASP A 27 -8.31 -3.09 1.07
C ASP A 27 -7.85 -4.20 0.12
N LEU A 28 -6.57 -4.19 -0.26
CA LEU A 28 -5.96 -5.21 -1.11
C LEU A 28 -5.32 -6.35 -0.32
N ASP A 29 -5.15 -6.20 1.02
CA ASP A 29 -4.56 -7.28 1.81
C ASP A 29 -5.53 -8.44 1.93
N PRO A 30 -5.14 -9.67 1.54
CA PRO A 30 -5.99 -10.86 1.71
C PRO A 30 -6.40 -11.15 3.16
N GLN A 31 -5.79 -10.52 4.14
CA GLN A 31 -6.20 -10.63 5.55
C GLN A 31 -7.48 -9.84 5.86
N CYS A 32 -7.83 -8.84 5.05
CA CYS A 32 -9.04 -8.01 5.18
C CYS A 32 -9.15 -7.28 6.53
N ASP A 33 -8.00 -6.96 7.14
CA ASP A 33 -7.97 -6.30 8.45
C ASP A 33 -8.48 -4.87 8.37
N ALA A 34 -8.24 -4.15 7.27
CA ALA A 34 -8.76 -2.81 7.07
C ALA A 34 -10.28 -2.80 6.92
N THR A 35 -10.83 -3.73 6.14
CA THR A 35 -12.29 -3.93 6.00
C THR A 35 -12.94 -4.14 7.36
N THR A 36 -12.33 -4.99 8.21
CA THR A 36 -12.80 -5.24 9.57
C THR A 36 -12.65 -4.01 10.46
N GLY A 37 -11.49 -3.33 10.42
CA GLY A 37 -11.18 -2.17 11.24
C GLY A 37 -12.07 -0.95 10.93
N LEU A 38 -12.53 -0.80 9.69
CA LEU A 38 -13.51 0.21 9.27
C LEU A 38 -14.96 -0.21 9.58
N ALA A 39 -15.15 -1.37 10.22
CA ALA A 39 -16.44 -1.97 10.51
C ALA A 39 -17.36 -2.04 9.27
N ALA A 40 -16.78 -2.23 8.11
CA ALA A 40 -17.50 -2.52 6.87
C ALA A 40 -18.07 -3.92 7.01
N VAL A 41 -19.22 -4.01 7.65
CA VAL A 41 -19.90 -5.29 7.92
C VAL A 41 -21.12 -5.36 7.05
N ASN A 42 -21.18 -6.41 6.23
CA ASN A 42 -22.40 -6.99 5.67
C ASN A 42 -21.98 -8.03 4.62
N GLU A 43 -22.89 -8.76 4.08
CA GLU A 43 -22.64 -9.61 2.93
C GLU A 43 -22.35 -8.71 1.70
N PHE A 44 -21.15 -8.84 1.16
CA PHE A 44 -20.74 -8.09 -0.04
C PHE A 44 -20.91 -8.97 -1.26
N PRO A 45 -21.64 -8.52 -2.28
CA PRO A 45 -21.77 -9.30 -3.51
C PRO A 45 -20.47 -9.36 -4.31
N GLU A 46 -19.59 -8.37 -4.17
CA GLU A 46 -18.32 -8.25 -4.88
C GLU A 46 -17.23 -7.72 -3.93
N SER A 47 -15.96 -7.89 -4.29
CA SER A 47 -14.79 -7.49 -3.50
C SER A 47 -13.65 -6.99 -4.38
N CYS A 48 -12.54 -6.54 -3.79
CA CYS A 48 -11.32 -6.21 -4.52
C CYS A 48 -10.87 -7.32 -5.47
N ALA A 49 -11.03 -8.60 -5.10
CA ALA A 49 -10.69 -9.73 -5.96
C ALA A 49 -11.53 -9.74 -7.25
N ASP A 50 -12.81 -9.45 -7.15
CA ASP A 50 -13.73 -9.39 -8.28
C ASP A 50 -13.46 -8.17 -9.17
N VAL A 51 -13.14 -7.02 -8.55
CA VAL A 51 -12.73 -5.80 -9.25
C VAL A 51 -11.45 -6.04 -10.04
N LEU A 52 -10.42 -6.66 -9.44
CA LEU A 52 -9.18 -6.99 -10.12
C LEU A 52 -9.38 -8.04 -11.23
N ALA A 53 -10.33 -8.95 -11.08
CA ALA A 53 -10.67 -9.91 -12.14
C ALA A 53 -11.40 -9.24 -13.31
N SER A 54 -12.30 -8.27 -13.03
CA SER A 54 -13.13 -7.59 -14.03
C SER A 54 -13.43 -6.13 -13.62
N PRO A 55 -12.57 -5.15 -13.99
CA PRO A 55 -12.69 -3.74 -13.60
C PRO A 55 -13.80 -3.03 -14.37
N LYS A 56 -15.06 -3.41 -14.12
CA LYS A 56 -16.27 -2.79 -14.70
C LYS A 56 -16.96 -1.95 -13.63
N ILE A 57 -17.59 -0.84 -14.05
CA ILE A 57 -18.32 0.05 -13.13
C ILE A 57 -19.33 -0.70 -12.25
N SER A 58 -20.04 -1.68 -12.80
CA SER A 58 -21.01 -2.47 -12.03
C SER A 58 -20.35 -3.33 -10.94
N THR A 59 -19.16 -3.88 -11.20
CA THR A 59 -18.37 -4.66 -10.21
C THR A 59 -17.79 -3.71 -9.16
N VAL A 60 -17.21 -2.59 -9.58
CA VAL A 60 -16.63 -1.57 -8.69
C VAL A 60 -17.68 -1.05 -7.71
N ASN A 61 -18.86 -0.64 -8.20
CA ASN A 61 -19.93 -0.10 -7.35
C ASN A 61 -20.47 -1.14 -6.34
N ARG A 62 -20.48 -2.43 -6.67
CA ARG A 62 -20.91 -3.48 -5.73
C ARG A 62 -19.83 -3.90 -4.75
N ALA A 63 -18.57 -3.58 -5.02
CA ALA A 63 -17.46 -3.85 -4.12
C ALA A 63 -17.21 -2.70 -3.12
N ILE A 64 -17.84 -1.53 -3.32
CA ILE A 64 -17.70 -0.35 -2.48
C ILE A 64 -18.87 -0.25 -1.52
N VAL A 65 -18.59 -0.11 -0.24
CA VAL A 65 -19.59 0.07 0.82
C VAL A 65 -19.19 1.20 1.76
N GLU A 66 -20.17 1.71 2.49
CA GLU A 66 -19.96 2.75 3.49
C GLU A 66 -19.33 2.17 4.77
N ALA A 67 -18.27 2.81 5.30
CA ALA A 67 -17.68 2.45 6.58
C ALA A 67 -18.55 2.94 7.75
N ARG A 68 -18.47 2.30 8.93
CA ARG A 68 -19.21 2.75 10.11
C ARG A 68 -18.57 3.93 10.84
N TRP A 69 -17.35 4.31 10.48
CA TRP A 69 -16.60 5.37 11.16
C TRP A 69 -17.20 6.78 11.02
N GLN A 70 -18.19 6.98 10.19
CA GLN A 70 -18.68 8.31 9.83
C GLN A 70 -19.82 8.85 10.74
N ALA A 71 -20.16 8.16 11.83
CA ALA A 71 -21.17 8.64 12.75
C ALA A 71 -20.84 10.05 13.28
N GLY A 72 -21.59 11.06 12.83
CA GLY A 72 -21.43 12.46 13.24
C GLY A 72 -20.50 13.31 12.33
N HIS A 73 -19.95 12.77 11.25
CA HIS A 73 -19.16 13.51 10.26
C HIS A 73 -19.98 13.76 8.99
N GLU A 74 -19.77 14.91 8.34
CA GLU A 74 -20.37 15.21 7.02
C GLU A 74 -19.63 14.46 5.90
N SER A 75 -18.31 14.26 6.05
CA SER A 75 -17.49 13.48 5.13
C SER A 75 -17.68 11.99 5.30
N LYS A 76 -17.38 11.23 4.25
CA LYS A 76 -17.57 9.79 4.20
C LYS A 76 -16.29 9.03 3.93
N ILE A 77 -16.19 7.87 4.57
CA ILE A 77 -15.25 6.82 4.16
C ILE A 77 -16.06 5.72 3.52
N HIS A 78 -15.77 5.45 2.25
CA HIS A 78 -16.21 4.25 1.57
C HIS A 78 -15.08 3.22 1.54
N VAL A 79 -15.41 1.94 1.53
CA VAL A 79 -14.45 0.84 1.51
C VAL A 79 -14.69 -0.02 0.29
N MET A 80 -13.69 -0.16 -0.56
CA MET A 80 -13.64 -1.25 -1.52
C MET A 80 -13.13 -2.46 -0.74
N VAL A 81 -14.04 -3.39 -0.45
CA VAL A 81 -13.85 -4.43 0.55
C VAL A 81 -12.80 -5.47 0.15
N GLY A 82 -11.97 -5.86 1.10
CA GLY A 82 -10.97 -6.90 0.94
C GLY A 82 -11.57 -8.30 0.77
N SER A 83 -10.77 -9.22 0.29
CA SER A 83 -11.16 -10.64 0.17
C SER A 83 -9.94 -11.54 0.23
N THR A 84 -10.04 -12.65 0.95
CA THR A 84 -9.03 -13.74 0.92
C THR A 84 -8.83 -14.29 -0.49
N ARG A 85 -9.83 -14.15 -1.38
CA ARG A 85 -9.72 -14.52 -2.80
C ARG A 85 -8.69 -13.69 -3.57
N SER A 86 -8.27 -12.53 -3.04
CA SER A 86 -7.20 -11.72 -3.62
C SER A 86 -5.87 -12.49 -3.73
N LEU A 87 -5.64 -13.50 -2.90
CA LEU A 87 -4.50 -14.42 -3.03
C LEU A 87 -4.42 -15.09 -4.41
N MET A 88 -5.57 -15.34 -5.05
CA MET A 88 -5.61 -16.00 -6.37
C MET A 88 -5.08 -15.11 -7.50
N VAL A 89 -5.02 -13.81 -7.28
CA VAL A 89 -4.50 -12.80 -8.24
C VAL A 89 -3.18 -12.20 -7.81
N ASP A 90 -2.59 -12.63 -6.66
CA ASP A 90 -1.29 -12.16 -6.18
C ASP A 90 -0.13 -12.91 -6.87
N ASN A 91 -0.06 -12.80 -8.19
CA ASN A 91 0.97 -13.42 -9.01
C ASN A 91 2.35 -12.79 -8.72
N PRO A 92 3.41 -13.58 -8.45
CA PRO A 92 4.78 -13.07 -8.33
C PRO A 92 5.32 -12.41 -9.61
N GLN A 93 4.83 -12.82 -10.79
CA GLN A 93 5.22 -12.31 -12.09
C GLN A 93 3.98 -11.81 -12.85
N PRO A 94 3.38 -10.66 -12.44
CA PRO A 94 2.17 -10.17 -13.06
C PRO A 94 2.44 -9.68 -14.49
N THR A 95 1.48 -9.91 -15.36
CA THR A 95 1.45 -9.30 -16.69
C THR A 95 1.21 -7.79 -16.58
N LEU A 96 1.60 -7.06 -17.61
CA LEU A 96 1.35 -5.61 -17.67
C LEU A 96 -0.16 -5.28 -17.52
N GLY A 97 -1.03 -6.07 -18.14
CA GLY A 97 -2.48 -5.91 -18.02
C GLY A 97 -2.98 -6.07 -16.58
N GLU A 98 -2.43 -7.01 -15.82
CA GLU A 98 -2.78 -7.21 -14.40
C GLU A 98 -2.36 -6.03 -13.54
N LEU A 99 -1.20 -5.42 -13.82
CA LEU A 99 -0.71 -4.27 -13.07
C LEU A 99 -1.59 -3.02 -13.22
N TRP A 100 -2.32 -2.88 -14.33
CA TRP A 100 -3.18 -1.72 -14.59
C TRP A 100 -4.64 -1.90 -14.15
N ARG A 101 -5.04 -3.07 -13.65
CA ARG A 101 -6.45 -3.36 -13.34
C ARG A 101 -7.04 -2.47 -12.24
N LEU A 102 -6.28 -2.20 -11.19
CA LEU A 102 -6.75 -1.30 -10.13
C LEU A 102 -6.89 0.14 -10.64
N GLU A 103 -5.92 0.62 -11.40
CA GLU A 103 -5.99 1.93 -12.03
C GLU A 103 -7.23 2.07 -12.92
N GLN A 104 -7.52 1.05 -13.75
CA GLN A 104 -8.73 1.03 -14.57
C GLN A 104 -10.01 1.08 -13.73
N ALA A 105 -10.04 0.36 -12.62
CA ALA A 105 -11.19 0.36 -11.72
C ALA A 105 -11.37 1.71 -11.03
N LEU A 106 -10.30 2.29 -10.48
CA LEU A 106 -10.36 3.56 -9.78
C LEU A 106 -10.73 4.72 -10.69
N SER A 107 -10.27 4.72 -11.94
CA SER A 107 -10.64 5.75 -12.92
C SER A 107 -12.13 5.82 -13.24
N LEU A 108 -12.92 4.83 -12.85
CA LEU A 108 -14.38 4.82 -13.02
C LEU A 108 -15.13 5.56 -11.90
N VAL A 109 -14.49 5.77 -10.76
CA VAL A 109 -15.13 6.32 -9.54
C VAL A 109 -14.30 7.43 -8.87
N GLU A 110 -13.10 7.74 -9.34
CA GLU A 110 -12.19 8.70 -8.69
C GLU A 110 -12.76 10.12 -8.56
N ASP A 111 -13.65 10.52 -9.45
CA ASP A 111 -14.30 11.84 -9.40
C ASP A 111 -15.26 12.00 -8.19
N GLU A 112 -15.57 10.90 -7.48
CA GLU A 112 -16.46 10.87 -6.31
C GLU A 112 -15.70 11.07 -4.98
N TYR A 113 -14.35 11.02 -5.02
CA TYR A 113 -13.51 11.04 -3.84
C TYR A 113 -12.38 12.08 -3.93
N ASP A 114 -12.09 12.70 -2.78
CA ASP A 114 -10.98 13.64 -2.64
C ASP A 114 -9.65 12.92 -2.36
N LEU A 115 -9.72 11.71 -1.80
CA LEU A 115 -8.56 10.88 -1.43
C LEU A 115 -8.87 9.40 -1.66
N VAL A 116 -7.88 8.68 -2.16
CA VAL A 116 -7.88 7.20 -2.20
C VAL A 116 -6.72 6.70 -1.34
N VAL A 117 -7.01 5.89 -0.34
CA VAL A 117 -6.02 5.20 0.52
C VAL A 117 -6.02 3.72 0.17
N ILE A 118 -4.87 3.16 -0.16
CA ILE A 118 -4.76 1.75 -0.56
C ILE A 118 -3.90 1.00 0.45
N ASP A 119 -4.48 0.03 1.16
CA ASP A 119 -3.73 -0.91 2.01
C ASP A 119 -3.30 -2.14 1.22
N THR A 120 -2.06 -2.57 1.41
CA THR A 120 -1.42 -3.60 0.60
C THR A 120 -0.83 -4.73 1.45
N PRO A 121 -0.77 -5.97 0.91
CA PRO A 121 -0.08 -7.06 1.58
C PRO A 121 1.42 -6.78 1.78
N PRO A 122 2.11 -7.56 2.63
CA PRO A 122 3.54 -7.39 2.89
C PRO A 122 4.46 -7.88 1.75
N SER A 123 3.92 -8.55 0.74
CA SER A 123 4.66 -9.05 -0.43
C SER A 123 4.87 -7.94 -1.48
N LEU A 124 5.89 -8.09 -2.34
CA LEU A 124 6.10 -7.25 -3.52
C LEU A 124 5.56 -7.91 -4.80
N ASN A 125 4.48 -8.69 -4.67
CA ASN A 125 3.83 -9.38 -5.77
C ASN A 125 2.81 -8.48 -6.50
N ALA A 126 1.91 -9.07 -7.28
CA ALA A 126 0.94 -8.38 -8.12
C ALA A 126 0.10 -7.36 -7.36
N LEU A 127 -0.45 -7.70 -6.19
CA LEU A 127 -1.32 -6.81 -5.41
C LEU A 127 -0.63 -5.52 -5.01
N THR A 128 0.58 -5.59 -4.49
CA THR A 128 1.35 -4.38 -4.10
C THR A 128 1.75 -3.57 -5.33
N ARG A 129 2.19 -4.22 -6.42
CA ARG A 129 2.60 -3.53 -7.63
C ARG A 129 1.44 -2.86 -8.36
N THR A 130 0.27 -3.50 -8.42
CA THR A 130 -0.93 -2.89 -9.00
C THR A 130 -1.42 -1.69 -8.17
N ALA A 131 -1.30 -1.74 -6.83
CA ALA A 131 -1.53 -0.58 -5.97
C ALA A 131 -0.60 0.57 -6.31
N TRP A 132 0.69 0.33 -6.48
CA TRP A 132 1.66 1.36 -6.82
C TRP A 132 1.43 1.96 -8.21
N VAL A 133 1.07 1.15 -9.21
CA VAL A 133 0.71 1.66 -10.54
C VAL A 133 -0.49 2.61 -10.47
N ALA A 134 -1.45 2.32 -9.60
CA ALA A 134 -2.65 3.13 -9.38
C ALA A 134 -2.44 4.34 -8.45
N SER A 135 -1.27 4.49 -7.84
CA SER A 135 -1.00 5.51 -6.83
C SER A 135 -0.17 6.68 -7.36
N ASP A 136 -0.33 7.84 -6.71
CA ASP A 136 0.54 9.00 -6.91
C ASP A 136 1.67 9.01 -5.86
N ARG A 137 1.39 8.59 -4.62
CA ARG A 137 2.35 8.59 -3.50
C ARG A 137 2.35 7.27 -2.76
N VAL A 138 3.53 6.85 -2.36
CA VAL A 138 3.74 5.71 -1.48
C VAL A 138 4.26 6.20 -0.13
N VAL A 139 3.60 5.78 0.93
CA VAL A 139 4.12 5.85 2.30
C VAL A 139 4.59 4.46 2.69
N LEU A 140 5.90 4.26 2.81
CA LEU A 140 6.43 2.99 3.30
C LEU A 140 6.30 2.92 4.82
N VAL A 141 6.00 1.75 5.34
CA VAL A 141 5.97 1.50 6.79
C VAL A 141 7.06 0.49 7.14
N SER A 142 7.95 0.87 8.04
CA SER A 142 9.06 0.03 8.50
C SER A 142 9.05 -0.08 10.02
N GLU A 143 9.40 -1.25 10.53
CA GLU A 143 9.82 -1.41 11.94
C GLU A 143 11.34 -1.23 12.02
N PRO A 144 11.90 -0.78 13.13
CA PRO A 144 13.35 -0.70 13.31
C PRO A 144 13.94 -2.09 13.60
N SER A 145 13.94 -2.94 12.56
CA SER A 145 14.50 -4.30 12.61
C SER A 145 15.28 -4.58 11.32
N PHE A 146 16.30 -5.43 11.40
CA PHE A 146 17.16 -5.75 10.25
C PHE A 146 16.37 -6.13 8.99
N PHE A 147 15.43 -7.07 9.12
CA PHE A 147 14.66 -7.50 7.96
C PHE A 147 13.74 -6.43 7.40
N SER A 148 13.23 -5.52 8.24
CA SER A 148 12.39 -4.40 7.78
C SER A 148 13.20 -3.35 7.05
N VAL A 149 14.43 -3.05 7.48
CA VAL A 149 15.35 -2.15 6.78
C VAL A 149 15.68 -2.69 5.39
N VAL A 150 16.04 -3.97 5.29
CA VAL A 150 16.30 -4.64 3.99
C VAL A 150 15.05 -4.64 3.10
N ALA A 151 13.86 -4.86 3.67
CA ALA A 151 12.61 -4.83 2.92
C ALA A 151 12.29 -3.41 2.42
N ALA A 152 12.56 -2.37 3.21
CA ALA A 152 12.38 -0.97 2.82
C ALA A 152 13.29 -0.57 1.65
N ASP A 153 14.55 -1.01 1.63
CA ASP A 153 15.46 -0.80 0.50
C ASP A 153 14.94 -1.45 -0.78
N ARG A 154 14.50 -2.71 -0.67
CA ARG A 154 13.91 -3.43 -1.82
C ARG A 154 12.65 -2.75 -2.33
N ALA A 155 11.77 -2.30 -1.44
CA ALA A 155 10.55 -1.60 -1.80
C ALA A 155 10.88 -0.28 -2.50
N LYS A 156 11.86 0.51 -2.00
CA LYS A 156 12.30 1.74 -2.64
C LYS A 156 12.77 1.48 -4.08
N LYS A 157 13.62 0.49 -4.30
CA LYS A 157 14.11 0.13 -5.64
C LYS A 157 12.97 -0.25 -6.58
N ALA A 158 11.99 -1.02 -6.09
CA ALA A 158 10.84 -1.43 -6.88
C ALA A 158 9.89 -0.25 -7.19
N ILE A 159 9.72 0.71 -6.27
CA ILE A 159 8.97 1.95 -6.52
C ILE A 159 9.66 2.79 -7.59
N ASP A 160 10.98 2.97 -7.49
CA ASP A 160 11.78 3.73 -8.47
C ASP A 160 11.67 3.09 -9.87
N GLU A 161 11.67 1.76 -9.96
CA GLU A 161 11.48 1.02 -11.20
C GLU A 161 10.10 1.24 -11.80
N ILE A 162 9.02 1.09 -11.02
CA ILE A 162 7.65 1.31 -11.47
C ILE A 162 7.45 2.78 -11.88
N SER A 163 7.97 3.73 -11.11
CA SER A 163 7.94 5.15 -11.46
C SER A 163 8.59 5.43 -12.80
N THR A 164 9.73 4.83 -13.07
CA THR A 164 10.47 5.05 -14.31
C THR A 164 9.80 4.39 -15.52
N LYS A 165 9.30 3.14 -15.36
CA LYS A 165 8.86 2.31 -16.49
C LYS A 165 7.35 2.33 -16.74
N LEU A 166 6.53 2.49 -15.70
CA LEU A 166 5.09 2.28 -15.79
C LEU A 166 4.25 3.49 -15.38
N SER A 167 4.54 4.12 -14.26
CA SER A 167 3.71 5.18 -13.67
C SER A 167 4.57 6.37 -13.24
N PRO A 168 4.91 7.31 -14.16
CA PRO A 168 5.78 8.44 -13.86
C PRO A 168 5.26 9.39 -12.77
N ARG A 169 3.97 9.32 -12.42
CA ARG A 169 3.37 10.09 -11.32
C ARG A 169 3.68 9.49 -9.95
N LEU A 170 4.03 8.20 -9.89
CA LEU A 170 4.34 7.50 -8.65
C LEU A 170 5.62 8.06 -8.04
N ALA A 171 5.56 8.44 -6.77
CA ALA A 171 6.74 8.81 -6.00
C ALA A 171 6.68 8.28 -4.57
N LEU A 172 7.84 7.95 -4.02
CA LEU A 172 7.97 7.70 -2.59
C LEU A 172 7.81 9.03 -1.86
N HIS A 173 6.72 9.19 -1.08
CA HIS A 173 6.53 10.34 -0.19
C HIS A 173 7.50 10.25 0.99
N GLY A 174 7.46 9.13 1.71
CA GLY A 174 8.36 8.92 2.84
C GLY A 174 8.21 7.56 3.51
N VAL A 175 8.98 7.41 4.59
CA VAL A 175 9.03 6.19 5.40
C VAL A 175 8.56 6.50 6.82
N VAL A 176 7.50 5.86 7.26
CA VAL A 176 6.99 5.88 8.63
C VAL A 176 7.68 4.77 9.42
N VAL A 177 8.36 5.13 10.50
CA VAL A 177 8.89 4.15 11.47
C VAL A 177 7.82 3.87 12.50
N ASN A 178 7.42 2.61 12.60
CA ASN A 178 6.41 2.13 13.52
C ASN A 178 6.99 1.18 14.57
N ARG A 179 6.36 1.09 15.73
CA ARG A 179 6.76 0.23 16.85
C ARG A 179 8.18 0.49 17.36
N LEU A 180 8.59 1.76 17.36
CA LEU A 180 9.85 2.16 17.94
C LEU A 180 9.83 1.95 19.47
N ARG A 181 10.92 1.41 20.00
CA ARG A 181 11.23 1.33 21.44
C ARG A 181 12.49 2.15 21.69
N ASP A 182 12.33 3.32 22.29
CA ASP A 182 13.42 4.29 22.47
C ASP A 182 14.57 3.75 23.34
N ASN A 183 14.27 2.79 24.22
CA ASN A 183 15.24 2.15 25.11
C ASN A 183 15.92 0.90 24.52
N SER A 184 15.79 0.65 23.22
CA SER A 184 16.39 -0.49 22.52
C SER A 184 17.56 -0.03 21.65
N ASP A 185 18.77 -0.48 21.98
CA ASP A 185 19.97 -0.21 21.20
C ASP A 185 19.85 -0.71 19.76
N GLU A 186 19.25 -1.89 19.56
CA GLU A 186 18.98 -2.43 18.21
C GLU A 186 18.04 -1.51 17.43
N HIS A 187 16.93 -1.03 18.04
CA HIS A 187 16.02 -0.12 17.36
C HIS A 187 16.69 1.21 17.01
N ASN A 188 17.52 1.74 17.92
CA ASN A 188 18.26 3.00 17.66
C ASN A 188 19.28 2.81 16.55
N PHE A 189 19.97 1.68 16.51
CA PHE A 189 20.89 1.35 15.42
C PHE A 189 20.17 1.25 14.07
N ARG A 190 19.06 0.50 14.00
CA ARG A 190 18.27 0.36 12.77
C ARG A 190 17.60 1.67 12.33
N LEU A 191 17.20 2.50 13.27
CA LEU A 191 16.71 3.84 12.98
C LEU A 191 17.80 4.70 12.34
N GLY A 192 19.06 4.56 12.78
CA GLY A 192 20.23 5.18 12.16
C GLY A 192 20.39 4.75 10.69
N GLU A 193 20.32 3.46 10.39
CA GLU A 193 20.38 2.93 9.01
C GLU A 193 19.22 3.48 8.14
N LEU A 194 18.00 3.52 8.67
CA LEU A 194 16.86 4.11 7.95
C LEU A 194 17.07 5.60 7.67
N ARG A 195 17.67 6.33 8.62
CA ARG A 195 17.99 7.76 8.46
C ARG A 195 19.05 7.98 7.39
N GLU A 196 20.09 7.16 7.34
CA GLU A 196 21.11 7.22 6.29
C GLU A 196 20.53 6.91 4.91
N MET A 197 19.63 5.91 4.83
CA MET A 197 19.05 5.45 3.57
C MET A 197 18.01 6.41 3.00
N PHE A 198 17.17 7.01 3.83
CA PHE A 198 16.00 7.77 3.40
C PHE A 198 16.11 9.29 3.64
N GLY A 199 17.04 9.74 4.49
CA GLY A 199 17.26 11.15 4.76
C GLY A 199 15.99 11.89 5.17
N GLU A 200 15.67 12.95 4.44
CA GLU A 200 14.48 13.80 4.67
C GLU A 200 13.15 13.07 4.41
N LYS A 201 13.18 11.93 3.72
CA LYS A 201 12.00 11.10 3.53
C LYS A 201 11.64 10.25 4.75
N LEU A 202 12.45 10.27 5.82
CA LEU A 202 12.08 9.64 7.07
C LEU A 202 11.08 10.53 7.81
N ILE A 203 9.82 10.08 7.91
CA ILE A 203 8.71 10.88 8.43
C ILE A 203 8.77 10.94 9.96
N HIS A 204 8.56 12.11 10.50
CA HIS A 204 8.46 12.39 11.93
C HIS A 204 7.05 12.88 12.32
N PRO A 205 6.60 12.59 13.56
CA PRO A 205 7.26 11.78 14.58
C PRO A 205 7.21 10.28 14.26
N HIS A 206 8.13 9.50 14.82
CA HIS A 206 8.07 8.04 14.76
C HIS A 206 6.99 7.52 15.69
N PHE A 207 6.34 6.42 15.33
CA PHE A 207 5.32 5.79 16.17
C PHE A 207 5.97 4.83 17.15
N ALA A 208 5.82 5.12 18.45
CA ALA A 208 6.22 4.19 19.50
C ALA A 208 5.30 2.95 19.52
N GLU A 209 5.81 1.84 20.04
CA GLU A 209 4.98 0.66 20.31
C GLU A 209 3.99 0.99 21.43
N ARG A 210 2.72 1.22 21.08
CA ARG A 210 1.65 1.60 22.02
C ARG A 210 0.39 0.77 21.78
N THR A 211 -0.33 0.50 22.85
CA THR A 211 -1.60 -0.23 22.82
C THR A 211 -2.76 0.61 22.31
N THR A 212 -2.66 1.94 22.37
CA THR A 212 -3.72 2.88 21.98
C THR A 212 -4.26 2.66 20.57
N LEU A 213 -3.35 2.50 19.58
CA LEU A 213 -3.75 2.20 18.19
C LEU A 213 -4.44 0.83 18.07
N GLN A 214 -3.97 -0.15 18.81
CA GLN A 214 -4.59 -1.49 18.82
C GLN A 214 -5.99 -1.44 19.46
N GLN A 215 -6.17 -0.66 20.52
CA GLN A 215 -7.44 -0.50 21.19
C GLN A 215 -8.47 0.23 20.32
N SER A 216 -8.09 1.34 19.68
CA SER A 216 -8.99 2.08 18.79
C SER A 216 -9.39 1.22 17.58
N THR A 217 -8.44 0.51 16.96
CA THR A 217 -8.72 -0.40 15.83
C THR A 217 -9.62 -1.55 16.28
N GLY A 218 -9.34 -2.17 17.43
CA GLY A 218 -10.14 -3.27 17.97
C GLY A 218 -11.56 -2.85 18.36
N ALA A 219 -11.77 -1.58 18.71
CA ALA A 219 -13.07 -1.00 18.97
C ALA A 219 -13.77 -0.47 17.70
N ALA A 220 -13.18 -0.66 16.52
CA ALA A 220 -13.62 -0.09 15.25
C ALA A 220 -13.91 1.42 15.35
N THR A 221 -13.05 2.15 16.08
CA THR A 221 -13.18 3.59 16.34
C THR A 221 -12.01 4.34 15.73
N PRO A 222 -12.24 5.43 14.96
CA PRO A 222 -11.16 6.23 14.42
C PRO A 222 -10.29 6.80 15.54
N ILE A 223 -8.97 6.84 15.35
CA ILE A 223 -8.04 7.30 16.40
C ILE A 223 -8.30 8.77 16.78
N HIS A 224 -8.81 9.60 15.88
CA HIS A 224 -9.17 10.99 16.13
C HIS A 224 -10.37 11.14 17.09
N ALA A 225 -11.23 10.12 17.19
CA ALA A 225 -12.33 10.05 18.14
C ALA A 225 -11.95 9.28 19.43
N TRP A 226 -10.71 8.79 19.57
CA TRP A 226 -10.28 8.01 20.72
C TRP A 226 -10.02 8.90 21.95
N PRO A 227 -10.74 8.72 23.07
CA PRO A 227 -10.75 9.66 24.19
C PRO A 227 -9.53 9.48 25.11
N SER A 228 -8.31 9.83 24.63
CA SER A 228 -7.11 9.81 25.48
C SER A 228 -6.08 10.82 24.98
N GLU A 229 -5.22 11.31 25.87
CA GLU A 229 -4.10 12.19 25.52
C GLU A 229 -3.17 11.51 24.50
N ALA A 230 -2.85 10.23 24.73
CA ALA A 230 -2.05 9.44 23.79
C ALA A 230 -2.74 9.30 22.41
N GLY A 231 -4.07 9.23 22.36
CA GLY A 231 -4.86 9.27 21.13
C GLY A 231 -4.71 10.60 20.41
N ALA A 232 -4.79 11.71 21.14
CA ALA A 232 -4.61 13.05 20.56
C ALA A 232 -3.20 13.26 19.99
N ASP A 233 -2.13 12.76 20.66
CA ASP A 233 -0.76 12.83 20.15
C ASP A 233 -0.61 12.04 18.84
N ILE A 234 -1.16 10.84 18.79
CA ILE A 234 -1.14 9.97 17.62
C ILE A 234 -1.95 10.60 16.47
N SER A 235 -3.10 11.21 16.77
CA SER A 235 -3.93 11.91 15.78
C SER A 235 -3.15 13.05 15.13
N ARG A 236 -2.44 13.88 15.90
CA ARG A 236 -1.58 14.95 15.36
C ARG A 236 -0.47 14.41 14.45
N ALA A 237 0.09 13.24 14.77
CA ALA A 237 1.08 12.60 13.88
C ALA A 237 0.45 12.19 12.53
N PHE A 238 -0.75 11.64 12.53
CA PHE A 238 -1.46 11.31 11.29
C PHE A 238 -1.90 12.55 10.51
N ASP A 239 -2.32 13.62 11.20
CA ASP A 239 -2.58 14.92 10.56
C ASP A 239 -1.35 15.44 9.80
N SER A 240 -0.18 15.33 10.41
CA SER A 240 1.08 15.74 9.77
C SER A 240 1.38 14.91 8.53
N ILE A 241 1.21 13.58 8.61
CA ILE A 241 1.42 12.69 7.47
C ILE A 241 0.45 13.03 6.33
N LEU A 242 -0.85 13.14 6.63
CA LEU A 242 -1.86 13.47 5.62
C LEU A 242 -1.57 14.82 4.97
N SER A 243 -1.25 15.85 5.76
CA SER A 243 -0.92 17.18 5.25
C SER A 243 0.33 17.16 4.36
N GLY A 244 1.35 16.39 4.75
CA GLY A 244 2.57 16.22 3.95
C GLY A 244 2.29 15.52 2.62
N VAL A 245 1.54 14.43 2.63
CA VAL A 245 1.15 13.69 1.41
C VAL A 245 0.35 14.58 0.47
N THR A 246 -0.68 15.27 0.98
CA THR A 246 -1.54 16.13 0.16
C THR A 246 -0.79 17.36 -0.40
N ALA A 247 0.12 17.94 0.38
CA ALA A 247 0.97 19.03 -0.10
C ALA A 247 1.92 18.56 -1.22
N ASP A 248 2.53 17.39 -1.07
CA ASP A 248 3.43 16.79 -2.06
C ASP A 248 2.67 16.42 -3.36
N MET A 249 1.43 15.93 -3.25
CA MET A 249 0.56 15.68 -4.41
C MET A 249 0.23 16.97 -5.14
N ASN A 250 -0.08 18.06 -4.43
CA ASN A 250 -0.45 19.34 -5.02
C ASN A 250 0.75 20.07 -5.64
N ALA A 251 1.96 19.88 -5.12
CA ALA A 251 3.19 20.48 -5.64
C ALA A 251 3.66 19.83 -6.95
N THR A 252 3.25 18.60 -7.21
CA THR A 252 3.60 17.88 -8.45
C THR A 252 2.51 18.13 -9.47
N PRO A 253 2.76 18.80 -10.62
CA PRO A 253 1.76 18.97 -11.67
C PRO A 253 1.28 17.58 -12.11
N GLN A 254 0.09 17.22 -11.71
CA GLN A 254 -0.55 16.01 -12.22
C GLN A 254 -0.74 16.23 -13.73
N ALA A 255 -0.19 15.32 -14.52
CA ALA A 255 -0.75 15.10 -15.84
C ALA A 255 -2.20 14.68 -15.59
N ARG A 256 -3.14 15.65 -15.74
CA ARG A 256 -4.57 15.39 -15.61
C ARG A 256 -4.87 14.12 -16.37
N ARG A 257 -5.45 13.14 -15.71
CA ARG A 257 -5.96 11.94 -16.36
C ARG A 257 -6.92 12.39 -17.46
N THR A 258 -6.41 12.61 -18.66
CA THR A 258 -7.29 12.84 -19.78
C THR A 258 -7.86 11.48 -20.12
N ARG A 259 -9.18 11.33 -19.99
CA ARG A 259 -10.00 10.17 -20.42
C ARG A 259 -9.63 9.65 -21.83
N ALA A 260 -8.85 10.38 -22.59
CA ALA A 260 -8.55 10.16 -23.99
C ALA A 260 -7.17 9.53 -24.23
N SER A 261 -6.77 8.54 -23.60
CA SER A 261 -5.66 7.63 -23.92
C SER A 261 -5.07 7.04 -22.66
N SER A 262 -5.71 5.96 -22.18
CA SER A 262 -5.05 5.16 -21.15
C SER A 262 -3.66 4.77 -21.66
N PRO A 263 -2.62 4.75 -20.81
CA PRO A 263 -1.31 4.24 -21.21
C PRO A 263 -1.38 2.84 -21.84
N ILE A 264 -2.43 2.07 -21.49
CA ILE A 264 -2.76 0.78 -22.10
C ILE A 264 -3.12 0.92 -23.58
N GLU A 265 -3.95 1.89 -23.98
CA GLU A 265 -4.26 2.09 -25.39
C GLU A 265 -3.01 2.52 -26.19
N ARG A 266 -2.11 3.26 -25.58
CA ARG A 266 -0.80 3.58 -26.18
C ARG A 266 0.15 2.37 -26.19
N ALA A 267 0.21 1.58 -25.13
CA ALA A 267 1.01 0.35 -25.08
C ALA A 267 0.47 -0.75 -26.01
N ILE A 268 -0.84 -0.83 -26.20
CA ILE A 268 -1.48 -1.76 -27.15
C ILE A 268 -1.27 -1.32 -28.60
N ARG A 269 -1.23 0.00 -28.88
CA ARG A 269 -1.06 0.53 -30.25
C ARG A 269 0.40 0.69 -30.69
N GLY A 270 1.35 0.75 -29.76
CA GLY A 270 2.75 0.95 -30.11
C GLY A 270 3.68 0.09 -29.25
N THR A 271 4.41 -0.81 -29.87
CA THR A 271 5.66 -1.45 -29.36
C THR A 271 5.60 -2.26 -28.06
N ALA A 272 4.46 -2.80 -27.67
CA ALA A 272 4.31 -3.60 -26.45
C ALA A 272 5.20 -4.86 -26.35
N LYS A 273 5.78 -5.34 -27.46
CA LYS A 273 6.62 -6.55 -27.45
C LYS A 273 8.02 -6.32 -26.88
N ASP A 274 8.63 -5.17 -27.18
CA ASP A 274 10.00 -4.90 -26.76
C ASP A 274 10.10 -4.51 -25.27
N THR A 275 9.12 -3.73 -24.79
CA THR A 275 9.07 -3.31 -23.38
C THR A 275 8.73 -4.46 -22.42
N LEU A 276 7.94 -5.45 -22.88
CA LEU A 276 7.61 -6.65 -22.09
C LEU A 276 8.81 -7.57 -21.91
N GLY A 277 9.66 -7.73 -22.94
CA GLY A 277 10.88 -8.54 -22.87
C GLY A 277 11.88 -7.97 -21.85
N GLU A 278 12.14 -6.67 -21.90
CA GLU A 278 13.06 -6.00 -20.99
C GLU A 278 12.57 -6.00 -19.53
N PHE A 279 11.26 -5.91 -19.31
CA PHE A 279 10.68 -5.94 -17.96
C PHE A 279 10.80 -7.33 -17.33
N THR A 280 10.58 -8.40 -18.12
CA THR A 280 10.70 -9.78 -17.67
C THR A 280 12.16 -10.14 -17.37
N GLU A 281 13.10 -9.75 -18.24
CA GLU A 281 14.54 -9.97 -18.03
C GLU A 281 15.09 -9.19 -16.82
N SER A 282 14.63 -7.97 -16.57
CA SER A 282 15.05 -7.17 -15.41
C SER A 282 14.60 -7.80 -14.08
N ILE A 283 13.45 -8.46 -14.04
CA ILE A 283 12.96 -9.18 -12.85
C ILE A 283 13.79 -10.44 -12.61
N GLU A 284 14.16 -11.19 -13.64
CA GLU A 284 15.04 -12.36 -13.53
C GLU A 284 16.44 -11.98 -13.04
N ILE A 285 17.03 -10.89 -13.55
CA ILE A 285 18.36 -10.40 -13.14
C ILE A 285 18.38 -9.98 -11.66
N VAL A 286 17.30 -9.39 -11.14
CA VAL A 286 17.21 -9.04 -9.71
C VAL A 286 17.12 -10.28 -8.83
N GLN A 287 16.49 -11.37 -9.31
CA GLN A 287 16.47 -12.65 -8.62
C GLN A 287 17.82 -13.39 -8.66
N GLU A 288 18.55 -13.34 -9.76
CA GLU A 288 19.88 -13.95 -9.87
C GLU A 288 20.96 -13.21 -9.08
N LYS A 289 20.93 -11.90 -9.00
CA LYS A 289 21.90 -11.09 -8.23
C LYS A 289 21.72 -11.15 -6.73
N SER A 290 20.61 -11.69 -6.21
CA SER A 290 20.39 -11.88 -4.76
C SER A 290 21.09 -13.12 -4.16
N GLY A 291 22.03 -13.73 -4.85
CA GLY A 291 23.18 -14.51 -4.35
C GLY A 291 22.96 -15.57 -3.28
N PHE A 292 21.82 -16.25 -3.17
CA PHE A 292 21.66 -17.43 -2.34
C PHE A 292 21.67 -18.71 -3.20
N ARG A 293 22.87 -19.21 -3.51
CA ARG A 293 23.04 -20.58 -4.02
C ARG A 293 22.89 -21.56 -2.87
N PHE A 294 21.77 -22.27 -2.81
CA PHE A 294 21.69 -23.52 -2.03
C PHE A 294 22.57 -24.58 -2.71
N LYS A 295 23.71 -24.94 -2.11
CA LYS A 295 24.46 -26.13 -2.51
C LYS A 295 23.60 -27.36 -2.27
N LYS A 296 23.15 -28.01 -3.35
CA LYS A 296 22.55 -29.35 -3.26
C LYS A 296 23.60 -30.30 -2.69
N LYS A 297 23.28 -30.98 -1.57
CA LYS A 297 24.06 -32.10 -1.06
C LYS A 297 24.13 -33.21 -2.14
N PRO A 298 25.30 -33.81 -2.37
CA PRO A 298 25.40 -34.94 -3.30
C PRO A 298 24.62 -36.13 -2.76
N LYS A 299 23.79 -36.74 -3.62
CA LYS A 299 23.10 -38.00 -3.33
C LYS A 299 24.15 -39.08 -3.07
N GLY A 300 24.16 -39.64 -1.86
CA GLY A 300 24.97 -40.78 -1.50
C GLY A 300 24.72 -41.96 -2.43
N ARG A 301 25.79 -42.55 -2.95
CA ARG A 301 25.78 -43.83 -3.67
C ARG A 301 25.28 -44.91 -2.72
N ARG A 302 24.20 -45.60 -3.05
CA ARG A 302 23.85 -46.89 -2.47
C ARG A 302 24.90 -47.90 -2.86
N ALA A 303 25.63 -48.44 -1.88
CA ALA A 303 26.44 -49.64 -2.08
C ALA A 303 25.47 -50.84 -2.29
N LYS A 304 25.77 -51.60 -3.34
CA LYS A 304 25.22 -52.95 -3.52
C LYS A 304 26.09 -53.93 -2.74
N SER A 305 25.49 -54.69 -1.92
CA SER A 305 25.90 -56.06 -1.58
C SER A 305 24.66 -56.87 -1.24
#